data_e6733d0849b908ac7b18ba9e1ada9b8a
#
_entry.id   e6733d0849b908ac7b18ba9e1ada9b8a
#
_cell.length_a   1.000
_cell.length_b   1.000
_cell.length_c   1.000
_cell.angle_alpha   90.00
_cell.angle_beta   90.00
_cell.angle_gamma   90.00
#
_symmetry.space_group_name_H-M   'P 1'
#
loop_
_entity.id
_entity.type
_entity.pdbx_description
1 polymer ?
#
loop_
_entity_poly.entity_id
_entity_poly.type
_entity_poly.pdbx_seq_one_letter_code
_entity_poly.pdbx_strand_id
1 'polypeptide(L)'
;MPLTFAVKPGRWDSFQKVVGFAAADGEVAVACAVSQEELEDLAHKVDMAPDDCVATFERHRPALERKAAALYESGRVRAGETVIIRASRIP
;
A
#
# COMPACT_ATOMS: atom_id res chain seq x y z
N MET A 1 -17.73 5.87 -1.78
CA MET A 1 -17.69 5.21 -0.46
C MET A 1 -16.26 5.10 0.00
N PRO A 2 -15.91 5.49 1.22
CA PRO A 2 -14.55 5.35 1.69
C PRO A 2 -14.19 3.89 1.92
N LEU A 3 -12.92 3.56 1.69
CA LEU A 3 -12.43 2.23 1.98
C LEU A 3 -12.35 2.01 3.49
N THR A 4 -12.70 0.80 3.91
CA THR A 4 -12.48 0.33 5.28
C THR A 4 -11.29 -0.62 5.25
N PHE A 5 -10.31 -0.41 6.13
CA PHE A 5 -9.09 -1.19 6.11
C PHE A 5 -9.12 -2.27 7.19
N ALA A 6 -8.66 -3.46 6.83
CA ALA A 6 -8.60 -4.58 7.75
C ALA A 6 -7.50 -4.35 8.79
N VAL A 7 -7.75 -4.78 10.03
CA VAL A 7 -6.78 -4.72 11.13
C VAL A 7 -5.91 -5.96 11.10
N LYS A 8 -5.13 -6.11 10.03
CA LYS A 8 -4.22 -7.25 9.84
C LYS A 8 -2.86 -6.72 9.48
N PRO A 9 -1.77 -7.42 9.85
CA PRO A 9 -0.43 -7.00 9.46
C PRO A 9 -0.27 -6.97 7.95
N GLY A 10 0.56 -6.06 7.46
CA GLY A 10 0.97 -6.05 6.07
C GLY A 10 1.76 -7.30 5.73
N ARG A 11 1.70 -7.72 4.46
CA ARG A 11 2.36 -8.93 3.99
C ARG A 11 3.34 -8.59 2.87
N TRP A 12 4.57 -9.03 3.04
CA TRP A 12 5.57 -8.87 2.00
C TRP A 12 5.31 -9.82 0.83
N ASP A 13 5.32 -9.27 -0.38
CA ASP A 13 5.25 -10.04 -1.62
C ASP A 13 6.60 -9.91 -2.31
N SER A 14 7.38 -11.01 -2.30
CA SER A 14 8.73 -11.01 -2.87
C SER A 14 8.72 -11.00 -4.41
N PHE A 15 7.63 -11.40 -5.01
CA PHE A 15 7.51 -11.41 -6.47
C PHE A 15 7.33 -9.98 -7.01
N GLN A 16 6.40 -9.24 -6.41
CA GLN A 16 6.12 -7.87 -6.85
C GLN A 16 6.92 -6.82 -6.07
N LYS A 17 7.57 -7.22 -4.99
CA LYS A 17 8.32 -6.35 -4.09
C LYS A 17 7.44 -5.23 -3.54
N VAL A 18 6.35 -5.63 -2.95
CA VAL A 18 5.37 -4.73 -2.32
C VAL A 18 4.97 -5.28 -0.96
N VAL A 19 4.41 -4.42 -0.12
CA VAL A 19 3.71 -4.84 1.09
C VAL A 19 2.23 -4.75 0.81
N GLY A 20 1.55 -5.89 0.86
CA GLY A 20 0.11 -5.96 0.61
C GLY A 20 -0.70 -5.76 1.88
N PHE A 21 -1.85 -5.14 1.74
CA PHE A 21 -2.80 -4.97 2.84
C PHE A 21 -4.21 -4.98 2.28
N ALA A 22 -5.18 -5.28 3.13
CA ALA A 22 -6.54 -5.51 2.70
C ALA A 22 -7.45 -4.35 3.06
N ALA A 23 -8.39 -4.06 2.17
CA ALA A 23 -9.43 -3.08 2.39
C ALA A 23 -10.76 -3.62 1.84
N ALA A 24 -11.83 -2.90 2.09
CA ALA A 24 -13.14 -3.23 1.56
C ALA A 24 -13.90 -1.96 1.21
N ASP A 25 -14.67 -2.04 0.14
CA ASP A 25 -15.64 -1.02 -0.25
C ASP A 25 -17.01 -1.68 -0.07
N GLY A 26 -17.60 -1.47 1.10
CA GLY A 26 -18.80 -2.22 1.46
C GLY A 26 -18.50 -3.72 1.55
N GLU A 27 -19.14 -4.50 0.70
CA GLU A 27 -18.93 -5.96 0.66
C GLU A 27 -17.87 -6.39 -0.35
N VAL A 28 -17.31 -5.45 -1.09
CA VAL A 28 -16.33 -5.74 -2.13
C VAL A 28 -14.93 -5.66 -1.53
N ALA A 29 -14.18 -6.77 -1.61
CA ALA A 29 -12.80 -6.79 -1.16
C ALA A 29 -11.92 -6.00 -2.13
N VAL A 30 -11.05 -5.16 -1.58
CA VAL A 30 -10.12 -4.33 -2.36
C VAL A 30 -8.71 -4.64 -1.89
N ALA A 31 -7.90 -5.20 -2.77
CA ALA A 31 -6.50 -5.46 -2.47
C ALA A 31 -5.70 -4.16 -2.63
N CYS A 32 -4.83 -3.89 -1.67
CA CYS A 32 -3.96 -2.72 -1.70
C CYS A 32 -2.51 -3.16 -1.52
N ALA A 33 -1.59 -2.37 -2.03
CA ALA A 33 -0.17 -2.64 -1.89
C ALA A 33 0.61 -1.34 -1.93
N VAL A 34 1.77 -1.35 -1.29
CA VAL A 34 2.71 -0.23 -1.36
C VAL A 34 4.07 -0.77 -1.81
N SER A 35 4.69 -0.07 -2.76
CA SER A 35 5.95 -0.54 -3.35
C SER A 35 7.11 -0.39 -2.37
N GLN A 36 8.11 -1.25 -2.53
CA GLN A 36 9.36 -1.16 -1.76
C GLN A 36 9.99 0.23 -1.89
N GLU A 37 9.97 0.79 -3.11
CA GLU A 37 10.56 2.11 -3.34
C GLU A 37 9.88 3.20 -2.52
N GLU A 38 8.55 3.17 -2.41
CA GLU A 38 7.84 4.15 -1.60
C GLU A 38 8.22 3.99 -0.12
N LEU A 39 8.33 2.75 0.35
CA LEU A 39 8.73 2.48 1.73
C LEU A 39 10.16 2.94 1.99
N GLU A 40 11.05 2.74 1.03
CA GLU A 40 12.43 3.21 1.13
C GLU A 40 12.50 4.74 1.22
N ASP A 41 11.68 5.41 0.43
CA ASP A 41 11.59 6.87 0.49
C ASP A 41 11.10 7.34 1.86
N LEU A 42 10.10 6.68 2.41
CA LEU A 42 9.57 7.03 3.74
C LEU A 42 10.60 6.79 4.85
N ALA A 43 11.38 5.73 4.74
CA ALA A 43 12.39 5.38 5.75
C ALA A 43 13.73 6.06 5.52
N HIS A 44 13.92 6.71 4.38
CA HIS A 44 15.20 7.30 3.96
C HIS A 44 16.31 6.23 3.90
N LYS A 45 15.97 5.07 3.36
CA LYS A 45 16.88 3.93 3.23
C LYS A 45 16.82 3.35 1.83
N VAL A 46 17.83 2.55 1.47
CA VAL A 46 17.86 1.81 0.21
C VAL A 46 18.08 0.33 0.52
N ASP A 47 17.66 -0.51 -0.42
CA ASP A 47 17.83 -1.97 -0.32
C ASP A 47 17.30 -2.54 1.01
N MET A 48 16.09 -2.12 1.37
CA MET A 48 15.48 -2.55 2.61
C MET A 48 15.12 -4.04 2.58
N ALA A 49 15.39 -4.71 3.69
CA ALA A 49 14.96 -6.09 3.86
C ALA A 49 13.44 -6.19 3.96
N PRO A 50 12.84 -7.34 3.61
CA PRO A 50 11.39 -7.50 3.70
C PRO A 50 10.81 -7.15 5.08
N ASP A 51 11.46 -7.55 6.16
CA ASP A 51 10.98 -7.23 7.51
C ASP A 51 10.98 -5.73 7.77
N ASP A 52 11.98 -5.03 7.26
CA ASP A 52 12.06 -3.57 7.39
C ASP A 52 10.96 -2.89 6.57
N CYS A 53 10.63 -3.44 5.41
CA CYS A 53 9.53 -2.93 4.59
C CYS A 53 8.20 -3.04 5.34
N VAL A 54 7.92 -4.19 5.95
CA VAL A 54 6.70 -4.39 6.73
C VAL A 54 6.66 -3.45 7.93
N ALA A 55 7.80 -3.33 8.66
CA ALA A 55 7.88 -2.44 9.81
C ALA A 55 7.62 -0.98 9.42
N THR A 56 8.20 -0.54 8.30
CA THR A 56 7.99 0.82 7.79
C THR A 56 6.53 1.04 7.39
N PHE A 57 5.92 0.05 6.74
CA PHE A 57 4.52 0.09 6.41
C PHE A 57 3.66 0.29 7.67
N GLU A 58 3.89 -0.52 8.70
CA GLU A 58 3.09 -0.42 9.93
C GLU A 58 3.28 0.92 10.63
N ARG A 59 4.49 1.46 10.60
CA ARG A 59 4.77 2.79 11.18
C ARG A 59 4.01 3.91 10.46
N HIS A 60 3.91 3.83 9.15
CA HIS A 60 3.29 4.87 8.32
C HIS A 60 1.89 4.48 7.84
N ARG A 61 1.33 3.43 8.42
CA ARG A 61 0.07 2.83 7.96
C ARG A 61 -1.06 3.83 7.80
N PRO A 62 -1.36 4.73 8.76
CA PRO A 62 -2.48 5.67 8.57
C PRO A 62 -2.31 6.54 7.32
N ALA A 63 -1.11 7.04 7.07
CA ALA A 63 -0.86 7.86 5.89
C ALA A 63 -0.97 7.05 4.60
N LEU A 64 -0.48 5.80 4.62
CA LEU A 64 -0.56 4.93 3.44
C LEU A 64 -1.99 4.50 3.16
N GLU A 65 -2.78 4.26 4.19
CA GLU A 65 -4.20 3.96 4.01
C GLU A 65 -4.93 5.14 3.39
N ARG A 66 -4.63 6.37 3.80
CA ARG A 66 -5.22 7.56 3.19
C ARG A 66 -4.83 7.69 1.72
N LYS A 67 -3.58 7.39 1.37
CA LYS A 67 -3.15 7.41 -0.03
C LYS A 67 -3.88 6.36 -0.87
N ALA A 68 -4.04 5.15 -0.31
CA ALA A 68 -4.78 4.10 -1.00
C ALA A 68 -6.23 4.50 -1.25
N ALA A 69 -6.87 5.08 -0.24
CA ALA A 69 -8.26 5.55 -0.37
C ALA A 69 -8.37 6.63 -1.44
N ALA A 70 -7.43 7.58 -1.46
CA ALA A 70 -7.44 8.65 -2.45
C ALA A 70 -7.26 8.10 -3.87
N LEU A 71 -6.37 7.14 -4.05
CA LEU A 71 -6.18 6.49 -5.36
C LEU A 71 -7.44 5.75 -5.80
N TYR A 72 -8.06 5.04 -4.89
CA TYR A 72 -9.29 4.29 -5.18
C TYR A 72 -10.43 5.24 -5.57
N GLU A 73 -10.60 6.32 -4.81
CA GLU A 73 -11.67 7.28 -5.05
C GLU A 73 -11.45 8.15 -6.28
N SER A 74 -10.20 8.22 -6.76
CA SER A 74 -9.89 9.00 -7.97
C SER A 74 -10.43 8.36 -9.25
N GLY A 75 -10.90 7.10 -9.17
CA GLY A 75 -11.41 6.37 -10.33
C GLY A 75 -10.33 5.79 -11.24
N ARG A 76 -9.05 5.88 -10.84
CA ARG A 76 -7.94 5.35 -11.63
C ARG A 76 -7.76 3.85 -11.48
N VAL A 77 -8.39 3.28 -10.46
CA VAL A 77 -8.31 1.85 -10.18
C VAL A 77 -9.65 1.23 -10.53
N ARG A 78 -9.63 0.25 -11.41
CA ARG A 78 -10.84 -0.46 -11.85
C ARG A 78 -11.22 -1.53 -10.83
N ALA A 79 -12.48 -1.92 -10.85
CA ALA A 79 -12.95 -3.00 -10.01
C ALA A 79 -12.12 -4.27 -10.27
N GLY A 80 -11.65 -4.91 -9.20
CA GLY A 80 -10.83 -6.11 -9.29
C GLY A 80 -9.34 -5.86 -9.40
N GLU A 81 -8.91 -4.62 -9.62
CA GLU A 81 -7.49 -4.29 -9.65
C GLU A 81 -6.97 -3.97 -8.28
N THR A 82 -5.67 -4.19 -8.07
CA THR A 82 -4.99 -3.84 -6.83
C THR A 82 -4.67 -2.35 -6.81
N VAL A 83 -4.96 -1.69 -5.69
CA VAL A 83 -4.55 -0.30 -5.47
C VAL A 83 -3.08 -0.30 -5.08
N ILE A 84 -2.20 0.17 -5.96
CA ILE A 84 -0.77 0.15 -5.71
C ILE A 84 -0.27 1.57 -5.48
N ILE A 85 0.32 1.80 -4.30
CA ILE A 85 0.97 3.06 -3.96
C ILE A 85 2.42 2.95 -4.42
N ARG A 86 2.82 3.78 -5.37
CA ARG A 86 4.17 3.78 -5.91
C ARG A 86 4.89 5.05 -5.53
N ALA A 87 6.21 4.99 -5.54
CA ALA A 87 7.02 6.19 -5.30
C ALA A 87 6.72 7.23 -6.39
N SER A 88 6.43 8.46 -5.95
CA SER A 88 6.19 9.57 -6.87
C SER A 88 7.51 10.25 -7.17
N ARG A 89 8.28 9.62 -8.05
CA ARG A 89 9.55 10.22 -8.50
C ARG A 89 9.31 10.91 -9.82
N ILE A 90 9.54 12.20 -9.82
CA ILE A 90 9.50 12.98 -11.05
C ILE A 90 10.90 12.96 -11.62
N PRO A 91 11.07 12.45 -12.85
CA PRO A 91 12.41 12.44 -13.46
C PRO A 91 12.94 13.84 -13.67
#